data_e53372eed82b5d731bb7e9f7a693866e
#
_entry.id   e53372eed82b5d731bb7e9f7a693866e
#
_cell.length_a   1.000
_cell.length_b   1.000
_cell.length_c   1.000
_cell.angle_alpha   90.00
_cell.angle_beta   90.00
_cell.angle_gamma   90.00
#
_symmetry.space_group_name_H-M   'P 1'
#
loop_
_entity.id
_entity.type
_entity.pdbx_description
1 polymer ?
#
loop_
_entity_poly.entity_id
_entity_poly.type
_entity_poly.pdbx_seq_one_letter_code
_entity_poly.pdbx_strand_id
1 'polypeptide(L)'
;MFAMLGPPDRHYYRTVKVGQTVKFPCHTKLPEDVSWVCFDLVEGWETFIYLGKLGLYDLGLNPRFDVLDKNHSHSLVIYNVTVDDSANYRCAEDSGLGLQHFYLLNVQGNLLFLSPPRRICFCLYTFFSVSKIAKKVD
;
A
#
# COMPACT_ATOMS: atom_id res chain seq x y z
N MET A 1 -30.87 -10.81 -3.87
CA MET A 1 -29.87 -11.34 -4.30
C MET A 1 -28.69 -10.60 -4.20
N PHE A 2 -28.67 -9.42 -4.48
CA PHE A 2 -27.54 -8.69 -4.39
C PHE A 2 -27.03 -8.51 -3.03
N ALA A 3 -27.83 -8.66 -2.07
CA ALA A 3 -27.41 -8.49 -0.73
C ALA A 3 -26.32 -9.40 -0.36
N MET A 4 -26.16 -10.45 -1.05
CA MET A 4 -25.15 -11.30 -0.67
C MET A 4 -23.86 -10.93 -1.18
N LEU A 5 -23.74 -9.92 -1.93
CA LEU A 5 -22.48 -9.53 -2.41
C LEU A 5 -21.59 -8.82 -1.41
N GLY A 6 -22.00 -8.59 -0.27
CA GLY A 6 -21.19 -7.90 0.70
C GLY A 6 -21.06 -6.43 0.38
N PRO A 7 -20.31 -5.69 1.18
CA PRO A 7 -20.16 -4.25 0.98
C PRO A 7 -19.39 -3.96 -0.29
N PRO A 8 -19.71 -2.89 -0.96
CA PRO A 8 -19.00 -2.55 -2.18
C PRO A 8 -17.60 -2.09 -1.87
N ASP A 9 -16.67 -2.40 -2.74
CA ASP A 9 -15.32 -1.95 -2.61
C ASP A 9 -15.29 -0.46 -2.89
N ARG A 10 -14.36 0.22 -2.28
CA ARG A 10 -14.20 1.64 -2.50
C ARG A 10 -12.86 1.89 -3.15
N HIS A 11 -12.87 2.75 -4.16
CA HIS A 11 -11.67 3.04 -4.92
C HIS A 11 -11.39 4.53 -4.87
N TYR A 12 -10.15 4.88 -4.57
CA TYR A 12 -9.73 6.26 -4.44
C TYR A 12 -8.46 6.50 -5.24
N TYR A 13 -8.31 7.71 -5.72
CA TYR A 13 -7.11 8.12 -6.44
C TYR A 13 -6.49 9.28 -5.71
N ARG A 14 -5.19 9.24 -5.53
CA ARG A 14 -4.49 10.33 -4.87
C ARG A 14 -3.26 10.69 -5.66
N THR A 15 -3.09 11.97 -5.92
CA THR A 15 -1.90 12.47 -6.58
C THR A 15 -1.21 13.40 -5.61
N VAL A 16 0.05 13.15 -5.33
CA VAL A 16 0.81 13.97 -4.41
C VAL A 16 2.20 14.22 -4.96
N LYS A 17 2.92 15.14 -4.38
CA LYS A 17 4.24 15.46 -4.82
C LYS A 17 5.28 14.76 -3.96
N VAL A 18 6.43 14.52 -4.54
CA VAL A 18 7.54 13.92 -3.80
C VAL A 18 7.78 14.69 -2.53
N GLY A 19 8.02 14.00 -1.46
CA GLY A 19 8.33 14.61 -0.17
C GLY A 19 7.13 14.80 0.75
N GLN A 20 5.94 14.70 0.22
CA GLN A 20 4.76 14.87 1.05
C GLN A 20 4.47 13.61 1.84
N THR A 21 3.56 13.71 2.78
CA THR A 21 3.11 12.56 3.56
C THR A 21 1.69 12.26 3.13
N VAL A 22 1.37 10.99 2.91
CA VAL A 22 0.02 10.61 2.57
C VAL A 22 -0.55 9.74 3.66
N LYS A 23 -1.84 9.82 3.83
CA LYS A 23 -2.53 9.01 4.80
C LYS A 23 -3.76 8.43 4.13
N PHE A 24 -3.87 7.13 4.16
CA PHE A 24 -5.00 6.41 3.58
C PHE A 24 -5.85 5.85 4.71
N PRO A 25 -7.04 6.37 4.91
CA PRO A 25 -7.88 5.89 6.01
C PRO A 25 -8.37 4.47 5.76
N CYS A 26 -8.53 3.73 6.80
CA CYS A 26 -9.17 2.43 6.74
C CYS A 26 -9.89 2.19 8.07
N HIS A 27 -11.20 2.29 8.05
CA HIS A 27 -11.98 2.06 9.24
C HIS A 27 -12.44 0.61 9.24
N THR A 28 -12.35 -0.03 10.35
CA THR A 28 -12.63 -1.44 10.43
C THR A 28 -13.44 -1.79 11.64
N LYS A 29 -14.15 -2.88 11.57
CA LYS A 29 -14.91 -3.38 12.70
C LYS A 29 -14.15 -4.57 13.29
N LEU A 30 -13.19 -5.11 12.55
CA LEU A 30 -12.44 -6.27 13.00
C LEU A 30 -10.95 -5.96 12.98
N PRO A 31 -10.48 -5.19 13.93
CA PRO A 31 -9.09 -4.72 13.91
C PRO A 31 -8.05 -5.82 13.79
N GLU A 32 -8.34 -6.98 14.33
CA GLU A 32 -7.36 -8.03 14.29
C GLU A 32 -7.23 -8.68 12.92
N ASP A 33 -8.16 -8.40 12.04
CA ASP A 33 -8.15 -9.00 10.73
C ASP A 33 -7.86 -8.01 9.61
N VAL A 34 -7.38 -6.84 9.96
CA VAL A 34 -7.07 -5.84 8.96
C VAL A 34 -5.72 -6.13 8.33
N SER A 35 -5.64 -5.95 7.04
CA SER A 35 -4.36 -6.05 6.36
C SER A 35 -4.21 -4.89 5.40
N TRP A 36 -2.98 -4.45 5.21
CA TRP A 36 -2.63 -3.48 4.20
C TRP A 36 -1.63 -4.15 3.28
N VAL A 37 -1.90 -4.08 1.99
CA VAL A 37 -0.99 -4.66 1.00
C VAL A 37 -0.74 -3.68 -0.12
N CYS A 38 0.42 -3.81 -0.72
CA CYS A 38 0.80 -3.08 -1.89
C CYS A 38 0.76 -4.10 -3.00
N PHE A 39 0.14 -3.81 -4.13
CA PHE A 39 0.01 -4.83 -5.16
C PHE A 39 0.09 -4.24 -6.55
N ASP A 40 0.37 -5.12 -7.50
CA ASP A 40 0.50 -4.75 -8.88
C ASP A 40 -0.60 -5.44 -9.68
N LEU A 41 -1.41 -4.66 -10.34
CA LEU A 41 -2.51 -5.21 -11.09
C LEU A 41 -2.07 -5.95 -12.32
N VAL A 42 -0.96 -5.56 -12.89
CA VAL A 42 -0.50 -6.18 -14.11
C VAL A 42 0.13 -7.53 -13.88
N GLU A 43 1.04 -7.60 -12.95
CA GLU A 43 1.72 -8.85 -12.67
C GLU A 43 1.09 -9.67 -11.58
N GLY A 44 0.19 -9.10 -10.85
CA GLY A 44 -0.59 -9.86 -9.88
C GLY A 44 0.08 -10.20 -8.57
N TRP A 45 1.25 -9.63 -8.27
CA TRP A 45 1.87 -9.93 -6.99
C TRP A 45 1.46 -8.92 -5.92
N GLU A 46 1.61 -9.33 -4.69
CA GLU A 46 1.28 -8.51 -3.54
C GLU A 46 2.42 -8.54 -2.54
N THR A 47 2.58 -7.47 -1.81
CA THR A 47 3.53 -7.40 -0.72
C THR A 47 2.82 -6.84 0.48
N PHE A 48 2.99 -7.46 1.63
CA PHE A 48 2.30 -7.03 2.82
C PHE A 48 2.96 -5.83 3.49
N ILE A 49 2.15 -4.99 4.07
CA ILE A 49 2.62 -3.84 4.83
C ILE A 49 2.22 -4.05 6.28
N TYR A 50 1.03 -4.57 6.51
CA TYR A 50 0.52 -4.72 7.85
C TYR A 50 -0.42 -5.91 7.90
N LEU A 51 -0.24 -6.74 8.90
CA LEU A 51 -1.10 -7.89 9.09
C LEU A 51 -1.63 -7.80 10.52
N GLY A 52 -2.90 -7.66 10.66
CA GLY A 52 -3.55 -7.44 11.93
C GLY A 52 -2.84 -7.89 13.18
N LYS A 53 -2.75 -9.17 13.37
CA LYS A 53 -2.15 -9.68 14.57
C LYS A 53 -0.65 -9.53 14.62
N LEU A 54 0.00 -9.50 13.47
CA LEU A 54 1.43 -9.39 13.42
C LEU A 54 1.93 -7.95 13.36
N GLY A 55 1.04 -7.02 13.06
CA GLY A 55 1.43 -5.62 12.96
C GLY A 55 2.20 -5.34 11.68
N LEU A 56 3.14 -4.43 11.74
CA LEU A 56 3.91 -4.06 10.55
C LEU A 56 4.74 -5.24 10.10
N TYR A 57 4.73 -5.47 8.81
CA TYR A 57 5.38 -6.64 8.27
C TYR A 57 5.94 -6.33 6.90
N ASP A 58 7.04 -6.95 6.54
CA ASP A 58 7.65 -6.83 5.23
C ASP A 58 7.88 -5.35 4.85
N LEU A 59 7.19 -4.81 3.88
CA LEU A 59 7.39 -3.43 3.50
C LEU A 59 7.09 -2.50 4.65
N GLY A 60 6.16 -2.87 5.50
CA GLY A 60 5.82 -2.04 6.64
C GLY A 60 6.96 -1.84 7.61
N LEU A 61 8.03 -2.62 7.48
CA LEU A 61 9.17 -2.43 8.33
C LEU A 61 10.04 -1.27 7.84
N ASN A 62 9.77 -0.75 6.66
CA ASN A 62 10.45 0.42 6.15
C ASN A 62 10.01 1.61 7.00
N PRO A 63 10.92 2.39 7.57
CA PRO A 63 10.56 3.48 8.48
C PRO A 63 9.63 4.53 7.89
N ARG A 64 9.53 4.62 6.59
CA ARG A 64 8.64 5.60 5.98
C ARG A 64 7.18 5.15 6.01
N PHE A 65 6.92 3.89 6.35
CA PHE A 65 5.56 3.37 6.40
C PHE A 65 5.12 3.16 7.84
N ASP A 66 3.87 3.43 8.11
CA ASP A 66 3.33 3.18 9.44
C ASP A 66 1.83 2.97 9.31
N VAL A 67 1.25 2.30 10.26
CA VAL A 67 -0.19 2.13 10.32
C VAL A 67 -0.65 2.66 11.66
N LEU A 68 -1.49 3.69 11.62
CA LEU A 68 -1.97 4.31 12.83
C LEU A 68 -3.22 3.58 13.30
N ASP A 69 -3.05 2.84 14.38
CA ASP A 69 -4.12 2.04 14.93
C ASP A 69 -4.78 2.80 16.03
N LYS A 70 -5.91 3.42 15.76
CA LYS A 70 -6.59 4.22 16.75
C LYS A 70 -8.07 4.24 16.49
N ASN A 71 -8.85 3.97 17.51
CA ASN A 71 -10.32 4.02 17.43
C ASN A 71 -10.90 3.30 16.22
N HIS A 72 -10.56 2.07 16.05
CA HIS A 72 -11.07 1.24 14.95
C HIS A 72 -10.63 1.78 13.57
N SER A 73 -9.57 2.55 13.56
CA SER A 73 -9.04 3.05 12.32
C SER A 73 -7.61 2.53 12.18
N HIS A 74 -7.29 2.01 11.01
CA HIS A 74 -5.95 1.51 10.73
C HIS A 74 -5.44 2.20 9.49
N SER A 75 -5.19 3.50 9.62
CA SER A 75 -4.76 4.30 8.48
C SER A 75 -3.32 4.03 8.12
N LEU A 76 -3.07 3.84 6.83
CA LEU A 76 -1.71 3.67 6.36
C LEU A 76 -1.13 5.06 6.14
N VAL A 77 0.06 5.29 6.65
CA VAL A 77 0.74 6.56 6.46
C VAL A 77 2.07 6.28 5.78
N ILE A 78 2.37 7.03 4.74
CA ILE A 78 3.65 6.94 4.06
C ILE A 78 4.28 8.33 4.15
N TYR A 79 5.42 8.40 4.83
CA TYR A 79 6.09 9.66 5.03
C TYR A 79 7.11 9.90 3.93
N ASN A 80 7.28 11.16 3.55
CA ASN A 80 8.30 11.53 2.59
C ASN A 80 8.23 10.67 1.34
N VAL A 81 7.10 10.68 0.67
CA VAL A 81 6.88 9.80 -0.48
C VAL A 81 7.84 10.06 -1.61
N THR A 82 8.15 9.02 -2.34
CA THR A 82 9.00 9.12 -3.52
C THR A 82 8.19 8.61 -4.71
N VAL A 83 8.70 8.84 -5.89
CA VAL A 83 8.02 8.40 -7.10
C VAL A 83 7.81 6.90 -7.09
N ASP A 84 8.73 6.17 -6.50
CA ASP A 84 8.63 4.72 -6.46
C ASP A 84 7.52 4.22 -5.54
N ASP A 85 6.93 5.09 -4.75
CA ASP A 85 5.82 4.68 -3.90
C ASP A 85 4.51 4.67 -4.70
N SER A 86 4.52 5.13 -5.93
CA SER A 86 3.34 5.11 -6.77
C SER A 86 2.93 3.66 -7.00
N ALA A 87 1.76 3.31 -6.55
CA ALA A 87 1.32 1.93 -6.60
C ALA A 87 -0.12 1.82 -6.15
N ASN A 88 -0.63 0.62 -6.17
CA ASN A 88 -1.96 0.34 -5.67
C ASN A 88 -1.82 -0.21 -4.26
N TYR A 89 -2.62 0.32 -3.35
CA TYR A 89 -2.61 -0.12 -1.98
C TYR A 89 -4.01 -0.56 -1.61
N ARG A 90 -4.12 -1.59 -0.83
CA ARG A 90 -5.44 -2.10 -0.44
C ARG A 90 -5.49 -2.36 1.06
N CYS A 91 -6.55 -1.88 1.68
CA CYS A 91 -6.85 -2.21 3.05
C CYS A 91 -8.03 -3.17 2.99
N ALA A 92 -7.91 -4.29 3.66
CA ALA A 92 -9.00 -5.27 3.70
C ALA A 92 -9.16 -5.79 5.11
N GLU A 93 -10.38 -6.10 5.49
CA GLU A 93 -10.61 -6.72 6.77
C GLU A 93 -11.25 -8.07 6.52
N ASP A 94 -11.18 -8.91 7.50
CA ASP A 94 -11.77 -10.24 7.47
C ASP A 94 -11.27 -11.03 6.27
N SER A 95 -9.98 -10.97 6.06
CA SER A 95 -9.31 -11.70 4.98
C SER A 95 -9.95 -11.43 3.62
N GLY A 96 -10.44 -10.22 3.44
CA GLY A 96 -11.01 -9.84 2.16
C GLY A 96 -12.49 -10.08 2.05
N LEU A 97 -13.10 -10.67 3.08
CA LEU A 97 -14.53 -10.91 3.05
C LEU A 97 -15.30 -9.68 3.49
N GLY A 98 -14.64 -8.78 4.17
CA GLY A 98 -15.28 -7.56 4.62
C GLY A 98 -15.04 -6.42 3.66
N LEU A 99 -15.11 -5.22 4.17
CA LEU A 99 -14.94 -4.03 3.35
C LEU A 99 -13.51 -3.91 2.86
N GLN A 100 -13.34 -3.51 1.64
CA GLN A 100 -12.03 -3.27 1.08
C GLN A 100 -11.94 -1.86 0.54
N HIS A 101 -10.81 -1.23 0.79
CA HIS A 101 -10.54 0.11 0.28
C HIS A 101 -9.30 0.04 -0.59
N PHE A 102 -9.43 0.53 -1.82
CA PHE A 102 -8.32 0.51 -2.76
C PHE A 102 -7.87 1.94 -3.03
N TYR A 103 -6.58 2.15 -2.95
CA TYR A 103 -5.99 3.47 -3.18
C TYR A 103 -4.95 3.38 -4.28
N LEU A 104 -5.12 4.17 -5.32
CA LEU A 104 -4.11 4.27 -6.34
C LEU A 104 -3.34 5.55 -6.05
N LEU A 105 -2.09 5.42 -5.70
CA LEU A 105 -1.25 6.54 -5.36
C LEU A 105 -0.35 6.89 -6.54
N ASN A 106 -0.39 8.14 -6.94
CA ASN A 106 0.47 8.63 -8.00
C ASN A 106 1.33 9.73 -7.41
N VAL A 107 2.62 9.51 -7.30
CA VAL A 107 3.54 10.48 -6.74
C VAL A 107 4.25 11.17 -7.89
N GLN A 108 4.11 12.49 -7.97
CA GLN A 108 4.71 13.24 -9.04
C GLN A 108 6.07 13.74 -8.62
N GLY A 109 7.04 13.49 -9.45
CA GLY A 109 8.38 13.92 -9.14
C GLY A 109 8.68 15.23 -9.79
N ASN A 110 9.96 15.46 -10.00
CA ASN A 110 10.44 16.69 -10.57
C ASN A 110 10.11 16.65 -12.04
N LEU A 111 9.73 17.79 -12.57
CA LEU A 111 9.41 17.86 -13.97
C LEU A 111 10.53 17.54 -14.90
N LEU A 112 11.72 17.51 -14.41
CA LEU A 112 12.81 17.20 -15.27
C LEU A 112 12.83 15.74 -15.68
N PHE A 113 12.12 14.92 -14.95
CA PHE A 113 12.11 13.54 -15.28
C PHE A 113 10.96 13.24 -16.19
N LEU A 114 11.26 12.90 -17.39
CA LEU A 114 10.25 12.62 -18.36
C LEU A 114 9.80 11.19 -18.43
N SER A 115 10.47 10.33 -17.75
CA SER A 115 10.08 8.95 -17.84
C SER A 115 8.76 8.75 -17.13
N PRO A 116 7.91 7.95 -17.63
CA PRO A 116 6.63 7.71 -17.00
C PRO A 116 6.82 7.01 -15.68
N PRO A 117 5.93 7.21 -14.77
CA PRO A 117 6.05 6.60 -13.47
C PRO A 117 6.00 5.09 -13.61
N ARG A 118 6.78 4.43 -12.83
CA ARG A 118 6.77 3.02 -12.84
C ARG A 118 5.55 2.57 -12.17
N ARG A 119 5.01 1.52 -12.64
CA ARG A 119 3.84 1.00 -12.02
C ARG A 119 4.16 -0.11 -11.07
N ILE A 120 5.42 -0.36 -10.89
CA ILE A 120 5.84 -1.42 -10.00
C ILE A 120 5.81 -0.93 -8.58
N CYS A 121 5.22 -1.69 -7.70
CA CYS A 121 5.16 -1.33 -6.32
C CYS A 121 6.56 -1.30 -5.75
N PHE A 122 6.93 -0.19 -5.17
CA PHE A 122 8.24 -0.01 -4.63
C PHE A 122 8.56 -1.02 -3.54
N CYS A 123 7.56 -1.51 -2.89
CA CYS A 123 7.79 -2.46 -1.85
C CYS A 123 8.49 -3.70 -2.39
N LEU A 124 8.06 -4.17 -3.53
CA LEU A 124 8.66 -5.34 -4.08
C LEU A 124 10.03 -4.97 -4.59
N TYR A 125 10.16 -3.82 -5.18
CA TYR A 125 11.41 -3.38 -5.71
C TYR A 125 12.44 -3.26 -4.60
N THR A 126 12.07 -2.68 -3.49
CA THR A 126 12.99 -2.51 -2.39
C THR A 126 13.42 -3.86 -1.87
N PHE A 127 12.52 -4.75 -1.77
CA PHE A 127 12.80 -6.05 -1.24
C PHE A 127 13.76 -6.74 -2.18
N PHE A 128 13.51 -6.67 -3.44
CA PHE A 128 14.36 -7.25 -4.39
C PHE A 128 15.67 -6.57 -4.44
N SER A 129 15.77 -5.30 -4.27
CA SER A 129 17.00 -4.61 -4.33
C SER A 129 17.97 -5.14 -3.35
N VAL A 130 17.53 -5.47 -2.21
CA VAL A 130 18.41 -6.00 -1.22
C VAL A 130 18.94 -7.35 -1.63
N SER A 131 18.09 -8.24 -1.98
CA SER A 131 18.55 -9.56 -2.31
C SER A 131 19.07 -9.60 -3.71
N LYS A 132 18.52 -8.88 -4.61
CA LYS A 132 18.96 -8.89 -5.90
C LYS A 132 20.20 -8.22 -6.10
N ILE A 133 20.47 -7.15 -5.50
CA ILE A 133 21.68 -6.49 -5.62
C ILE A 133 22.74 -7.44 -5.35
N ALA A 134 22.55 -8.19 -4.37
CA ALA A 134 23.52 -9.16 -4.05
C ALA A 134 23.68 -10.12 -5.18
N LYS A 135 22.67 -10.43 -5.91
CA LYS A 135 22.80 -11.30 -6.97
C LYS A 135 23.06 -10.67 -8.22
N LYS A 136 22.45 -9.62 -8.54
CA LYS A 136 22.62 -9.03 -9.72
C LYS A 136 23.87 -8.48 -9.92
N VAL A 137 24.41 -7.99 -8.98
CA VAL A 137 25.64 -7.46 -9.10
C VAL A 137 26.47 -8.51 -9.55
N ASP A 138 26.01 -9.62 -9.42
CA ASP A 138 26.72 -10.67 -9.89
C ASP A 138 26.81 -10.70 -11.28
#